data_3b0cf3ff16886d33b9c04826b11fa6a3
#
_entry.id   3b0cf3ff16886d33b9c04826b11fa6a3
#
_cell.length_a   1.000
_cell.length_b   1.000
_cell.length_c   1.000
_cell.angle_alpha   90.00
_cell.angle_beta   90.00
_cell.angle_gamma   90.00
#
_symmetry.space_group_name_H-M   'P 1'
#
loop_
_entity.id
_entity.type
_entity.pdbx_description
1 polymer ?
#
loop_
_entity_poly.entity_id
_entity_poly.type
_entity_poly.pdbx_seq_one_letter_code
_entity_poly.pdbx_strand_id
1 'polypeptide(L)'
;MQDFKFNLDYVREQFPALSKTVNGYPAAFLDGPGGTQVPRSVVEKINEYLYYHNANSHGVFITSVQSDASYWAAKEALADFLNCEAREVAFGASSSTNNFL
;
A
#
# COMPACT_ATOMS: atom_id res chain seq x y z
N MET A 1 -26.72 14.28 -6.67
CA MET A 1 -25.43 13.55 -6.75
C MET A 1 -24.37 14.60 -7.03
N GLN A 2 -23.38 14.79 -6.13
CA GLN A 2 -22.23 15.62 -6.46
C GLN A 2 -21.44 14.88 -7.53
N ASP A 3 -21.20 15.53 -8.68
CA ASP A 3 -20.29 14.98 -9.70
C ASP A 3 -18.90 14.88 -9.11
N PHE A 4 -18.47 13.66 -8.76
CA PHE A 4 -17.13 13.39 -8.31
C PHE A 4 -16.18 13.55 -9.51
N LYS A 5 -15.53 14.70 -9.57
CA LYS A 5 -14.51 14.93 -10.61
C LYS A 5 -13.20 14.30 -10.18
N PHE A 6 -12.82 13.20 -10.84
CA PHE A 6 -11.55 12.53 -10.62
C PHE A 6 -10.39 13.46 -10.99
N ASN A 7 -9.51 13.78 -10.03
CA ASN A 7 -8.33 14.61 -10.24
C ASN A 7 -7.15 13.74 -10.70
N LEU A 8 -7.04 13.54 -12.01
CA LEU A 8 -6.00 12.72 -12.61
C LEU A 8 -4.59 13.25 -12.35
N ASP A 9 -4.39 14.55 -12.38
CA ASP A 9 -3.07 15.16 -12.16
C ASP A 9 -2.59 14.91 -10.74
N TYR A 10 -3.44 15.13 -9.75
CA TYR A 10 -3.14 14.80 -8.35
C TYR A 10 -2.76 13.32 -8.18
N VAL A 11 -3.51 12.40 -8.79
CA VAL A 11 -3.21 10.96 -8.69
C VAL A 11 -1.86 10.64 -9.32
N ARG A 12 -1.57 11.18 -10.50
CA ARG A 12 -0.30 10.94 -11.20
C ARG A 12 0.90 11.47 -10.43
N GLU A 13 0.79 12.60 -9.76
CA GLU A 13 1.84 13.19 -8.92
C GLU A 13 2.25 12.30 -7.74
N GLN A 14 1.37 11.39 -7.29
CA GLN A 14 1.70 10.44 -6.22
C GLN A 14 2.73 9.39 -6.66
N PHE A 15 2.95 9.20 -7.97
CA PHE A 15 3.82 8.17 -8.54
C PHE A 15 5.09 8.77 -9.14
N PRO A 16 6.21 8.84 -8.40
CA PRO A 16 7.44 9.48 -8.87
C PRO A 16 7.99 8.92 -10.18
N ALA A 17 7.77 7.62 -10.45
CA ALA A 17 8.25 6.99 -11.66
C ALA A 17 7.62 7.56 -12.95
N LEU A 18 6.44 8.18 -12.85
CA LEU A 18 5.78 8.79 -14.02
C LEU A 18 6.49 10.05 -14.52
N SER A 19 7.48 10.57 -13.79
CA SER A 19 8.35 11.66 -14.25
C SER A 19 9.53 11.18 -15.10
N LYS A 20 9.75 9.87 -15.25
CA LYS A 20 10.84 9.33 -16.06
C LYS A 20 10.68 9.63 -17.54
N THR A 21 11.80 9.84 -18.19
CA THR A 21 11.88 9.95 -19.65
C THR A 21 12.79 8.85 -20.21
N VAL A 22 12.46 8.40 -21.42
CA VAL A 22 13.26 7.43 -22.19
C VAL A 22 13.47 8.03 -23.57
N ASN A 23 14.73 8.22 -23.97
CA ASN A 23 15.12 8.85 -25.24
C ASN A 23 14.46 10.22 -25.47
N GLY A 24 14.28 11.01 -24.39
CA GLY A 24 13.67 12.34 -24.44
C GLY A 24 12.13 12.37 -24.44
N TYR A 25 11.47 11.22 -24.38
CA TYR A 25 10.01 11.09 -24.32
C TYR A 25 9.54 10.65 -22.93
N PRO A 26 8.36 11.07 -22.47
CA PRO A 26 7.78 10.53 -21.23
C PRO A 26 7.66 9.00 -21.27
N ALA A 27 8.10 8.34 -20.20
CA ALA A 27 7.99 6.88 -20.11
C ALA A 27 6.52 6.45 -20.00
N ALA A 28 6.14 5.41 -20.77
CA ALA A 28 4.83 4.76 -20.68
C ALA A 28 4.98 3.39 -20.00
N PHE A 29 4.27 3.19 -18.90
CA PHE A 29 4.27 1.94 -18.14
C PHE A 29 3.00 1.16 -18.48
N LEU A 30 3.09 0.27 -19.48
CA LEU A 30 1.94 -0.46 -20.03
C LEU A 30 1.87 -1.91 -19.54
N ASP A 31 2.90 -2.38 -18.84
CA ASP A 31 3.00 -3.75 -18.33
C ASP A 31 2.87 -3.76 -16.79
N GLY A 32 1.65 -3.66 -16.30
CA GLY A 32 1.34 -3.77 -14.88
C GLY A 32 1.78 -5.10 -14.25
N PRO A 33 1.59 -6.27 -14.90
CA PRO A 33 2.09 -7.55 -14.40
C PRO A 33 3.61 -7.64 -14.27
N GLY A 34 4.34 -6.91 -15.11
CA GLY A 34 5.80 -6.83 -15.05
C GLY A 34 6.34 -5.94 -13.92
N GLY A 35 5.50 -5.08 -13.36
CA GLY A 35 5.87 -4.20 -12.25
C GLY A 35 5.03 -2.94 -12.17
N THR A 36 4.04 -2.94 -11.30
CA THR A 36 3.21 -1.77 -11.03
C THR A 36 4.04 -0.67 -10.35
N GLN A 37 3.84 0.58 -10.78
CA GLN A 37 4.52 1.71 -10.17
C GLN A 37 3.99 1.95 -8.75
N VAL A 38 4.87 2.40 -7.85
CA VAL A 38 4.60 2.52 -6.43
C VAL A 38 4.37 3.99 -6.06
N PRO A 39 3.29 4.33 -5.36
CA PRO A 39 3.08 5.70 -4.88
C PRO A 39 4.03 6.03 -3.74
N ARG A 40 4.37 7.32 -3.61
CA ARG A 40 5.28 7.85 -2.58
C ARG A 40 4.87 7.43 -1.17
N SER A 41 3.59 7.51 -0.86
CA SER A 41 3.04 7.18 0.46
C SER A 41 3.35 5.75 0.93
N VAL A 42 3.45 4.79 0.00
CA VAL A 42 3.80 3.40 0.35
C VAL A 42 5.24 3.32 0.86
N VAL A 43 6.18 3.96 0.14
CA VAL A 43 7.60 3.98 0.55
C VAL A 43 7.79 4.72 1.87
N GLU A 44 7.09 5.83 2.06
CA GLU A 44 7.11 6.60 3.31
C GLU A 44 6.62 5.77 4.49
N LYS A 45 5.53 5.02 4.33
CA LYS A 45 5.00 4.14 5.39
C LYS A 45 5.90 2.95 5.70
N ILE A 46 6.55 2.37 4.70
CA ILE A 46 7.55 1.32 4.91
C ILE A 46 8.74 1.87 5.72
N ASN A 47 9.26 3.03 5.34
CA ASN A 47 10.37 3.68 6.04
C ASN A 47 9.99 4.03 7.49
N GLU A 48 8.81 4.62 7.72
CA GLU A 48 8.29 4.93 9.05
C GLU A 48 8.25 3.68 9.93
N TYR A 49 7.69 2.58 9.42
CA TYR A 49 7.61 1.33 10.14
C TYR A 49 9.01 0.78 10.48
N LEU A 50 9.90 0.68 9.50
CA LEU A 50 11.24 0.12 9.70
C LEU A 50 12.10 0.94 10.66
N TYR A 51 11.97 2.26 10.65
CA TYR A 51 12.75 3.12 11.52
C TYR A 51 12.24 3.20 12.96
N TYR A 52 10.92 3.13 13.16
CA TYR A 52 10.33 3.51 14.44
C TYR A 52 9.43 2.45 15.08
N HIS A 53 8.87 1.51 14.30
CA HIS A 53 7.83 0.59 14.77
C HIS A 53 8.20 -0.88 14.59
N ASN A 54 9.38 -1.20 14.05
CA ASN A 54 9.78 -2.56 13.69
C ASN A 54 9.92 -3.44 14.93
N ALA A 55 8.94 -4.29 15.19
CA ALA A 55 8.92 -5.23 16.31
C ALA A 55 8.01 -6.43 16.03
N ASN A 56 8.19 -7.48 16.84
CA ASN A 56 7.25 -8.60 16.87
C ASN A 56 5.88 -8.15 17.40
N SER A 57 4.83 -8.80 16.91
CA SER A 57 3.43 -8.57 17.32
C SER A 57 3.16 -9.10 18.74
N HIS A 58 2.05 -8.61 19.32
CA HIS A 58 1.47 -9.11 20.59
C HIS A 58 2.32 -8.93 21.84
N GLY A 59 3.36 -8.11 21.79
CA GLY A 59 4.12 -7.69 22.96
C GLY A 59 3.47 -6.49 23.65
N VAL A 60 3.85 -6.26 24.93
CA VAL A 60 3.35 -5.13 25.74
C VAL A 60 4.22 -3.88 25.64
N PHE A 61 5.34 -3.93 24.94
CA PHE A 61 6.25 -2.80 24.75
C PHE A 61 5.83 -1.95 23.54
N ILE A 62 6.20 -0.69 23.58
CA ILE A 62 5.64 0.34 22.68
C ILE A 62 5.75 0.01 21.20
N THR A 63 6.89 -0.49 20.72
CA THR A 63 7.07 -0.80 19.30
C THR A 63 6.22 -1.98 18.84
N SER A 64 5.97 -2.96 19.71
CA SER A 64 5.05 -4.07 19.41
C SER A 64 3.60 -3.59 19.34
N VAL A 65 3.18 -2.74 20.26
CA VAL A 65 1.83 -2.13 20.22
C VAL A 65 1.64 -1.31 18.93
N GLN A 66 2.65 -0.57 18.52
CA GLN A 66 2.64 0.20 17.26
C GLN A 66 2.62 -0.70 16.02
N SER A 67 3.35 -1.83 16.04
CA SER A 67 3.28 -2.85 14.98
C SER A 67 1.88 -3.42 14.84
N ASP A 68 1.26 -3.81 15.96
CA ASP A 68 -0.12 -4.33 15.96
C ASP A 68 -1.12 -3.27 15.45
N ALA A 69 -0.98 -2.02 15.88
CA ALA A 69 -1.81 -0.93 15.41
C ALA A 69 -1.69 -0.71 13.90
N SER A 70 -0.47 -0.77 13.34
CA SER A 70 -0.22 -0.64 11.90
C SER A 70 -0.86 -1.80 11.11
N TYR A 71 -0.76 -3.02 11.64
CA TYR A 71 -1.37 -4.21 11.05
C TYR A 71 -2.91 -4.10 11.00
N TRP A 72 -3.52 -3.69 12.11
CA TRP A 72 -4.97 -3.54 12.19
C TRP A 72 -5.48 -2.41 11.29
N ALA A 73 -4.81 -1.25 11.27
CA ALA A 73 -5.16 -0.15 10.38
C ALA A 73 -5.12 -0.55 8.90
N ALA A 74 -4.16 -1.40 8.51
CA ALA A 74 -4.11 -1.94 7.14
C ALA A 74 -5.28 -2.88 6.84
N LYS A 75 -5.70 -3.71 7.79
CA LYS A 75 -6.89 -4.57 7.65
C LYS A 75 -8.17 -3.76 7.52
N GLU A 76 -8.34 -2.74 8.34
CA GLU A 76 -9.50 -1.84 8.28
C GLU A 76 -9.58 -1.10 6.94
N ALA A 77 -8.46 -0.54 6.45
CA ALA A 77 -8.43 0.13 5.16
C ALA A 77 -8.78 -0.81 3.98
N LEU A 78 -8.33 -2.06 4.03
CA LEU A 78 -8.70 -3.06 3.02
C LEU A 78 -10.15 -3.52 3.17
N ALA A 79 -10.65 -3.64 4.37
CA ALA A 79 -12.05 -3.97 4.62
C ALA A 79 -13.00 -2.90 4.06
N ASP A 80 -12.68 -1.62 4.24
CA ASP A 80 -13.41 -0.50 3.63
C ASP A 80 -13.38 -0.58 2.10
N PHE A 81 -12.21 -0.85 1.53
CA PHE A 81 -12.05 -0.95 0.08
C PHE A 81 -12.81 -2.15 -0.53
N LEU A 82 -12.82 -3.28 0.18
CA LEU A 82 -13.47 -4.53 -0.29
C LEU A 82 -14.93 -4.65 0.15
N ASN A 83 -15.43 -3.73 0.98
CA ASN A 83 -16.74 -3.77 1.59
C ASN A 83 -16.98 -5.07 2.39
N CYS A 84 -16.04 -5.40 3.27
CA CYS A 84 -16.08 -6.57 4.15
C CYS A 84 -15.68 -6.18 5.60
N GLU A 85 -15.62 -7.14 6.51
CA GLU A 85 -15.13 -6.89 7.86
C GLU A 85 -13.60 -7.07 7.96
N ALA A 86 -12.93 -6.29 8.80
CA ALA A 86 -11.47 -6.38 8.97
C ALA A 86 -10.98 -7.78 9.36
N ARG A 87 -11.81 -8.57 10.07
CA ARG A 87 -11.50 -9.96 10.42
C ARG A 87 -11.47 -10.91 9.20
N GLU A 88 -12.13 -10.54 8.11
CA GLU A 88 -12.17 -11.33 6.86
C GLU A 88 -10.97 -11.06 5.96
N VAL A 89 -10.14 -10.05 6.29
CA VAL A 89 -8.91 -9.73 5.58
C VAL A 89 -7.75 -10.53 6.15
N ALA A 90 -7.04 -11.26 5.29
CA ALA A 90 -5.81 -11.98 5.64
C ALA A 90 -4.64 -11.50 4.78
N PHE A 91 -3.48 -11.30 5.40
CA PHE A 91 -2.23 -11.02 4.70
C PHE A 91 -1.40 -12.30 4.58
N GLY A 92 -0.77 -12.49 3.44
CA GLY A 92 0.14 -13.60 3.19
C GLY A 92 1.23 -13.23 2.19
N ALA A 93 2.19 -14.14 2.00
CA ALA A 93 3.36 -13.91 1.17
C ALA A 93 3.02 -13.75 -0.33
N SER A 94 1.95 -14.37 -0.78
CA SER A 94 1.45 -14.30 -2.17
C SER A 94 0.02 -14.82 -2.25
N SER A 95 -0.67 -14.51 -3.36
CA SER A 95 -2.00 -15.09 -3.62
C SER A 95 -1.95 -16.62 -3.71
N SER A 96 -0.89 -17.19 -4.30
CA SER A 96 -0.71 -18.64 -4.34
C SER A 96 -0.63 -19.25 -2.95
N THR A 97 0.18 -18.67 -2.05
CA THR A 97 0.27 -19.11 -0.65
C THR A 97 -1.10 -19.04 0.03
N ASN A 98 -1.79 -17.90 -0.10
CA ASN A 98 -3.09 -17.70 0.55
C ASN A 98 -4.19 -18.64 0.04
N ASN A 99 -4.11 -19.10 -1.22
CA ASN A 99 -5.06 -20.04 -1.77
C ASN A 99 -4.85 -21.48 -1.29
N PHE A 100 -3.71 -21.80 -0.71
CA PHE A 100 -3.35 -23.14 -0.24
C PHE A 100 -3.20 -23.24 1.29
N LEU A 101 -3.58 -22.20 2.03
CA LEU A 101 -3.72 -22.19 3.48
C LEU A 101 -5.15 -22.54 3.88
#